data_31910d3eb802600d5722eb3ebd24dc9a
#
_entry.id   31910d3eb802600d5722eb3ebd24dc9a
#
_cell.length_a   1.000
_cell.length_b   1.000
_cell.length_c   1.000
_cell.angle_alpha   90.00
_cell.angle_beta   90.00
_cell.angle_gamma   90.00
#
_symmetry.space_group_name_H-M   'P 1'
#
loop_
_entity.id
_entity.type
_entity.pdbx_description
1 polymer ?
#
loop_
_entity_poly.entity_id
_entity_poly.type
_entity_poly.pdbx_seq_one_letter_code
_entity_poly.pdbx_strand_id
1 'polypeptide(L)'
;NAPAWTVDYEKSSIVFRSGYMGRPFEGRFTKWTAQIQLDTDATPANANTPVDGYIRVAIPMSSVNTGEPYYDENVTKGDWFDVAKYPEAVFEVTGGVFKDSDTQYEATGVLKIKGGEHPVRLPFTLRIDGATATAHAETTLKRMALGVGASTLTEEKGDAEWVQDDV
;
A
#
# COMPACT_ATOMS: atom_id res chain seq x y z
N ASN A 1 -13.38 -13.42 -18.15
CA ASN A 1 -12.07 -13.31 -17.50
C ASN A 1 -11.48 -11.92 -17.74
N ALA A 2 -11.05 -11.25 -16.66
CA ALA A 2 -10.44 -9.95 -16.74
C ALA A 2 -9.06 -10.02 -17.43
N PRO A 3 -8.72 -9.06 -18.31
CA PRO A 3 -7.41 -9.05 -18.93
C PRO A 3 -6.32 -8.75 -17.92
N ALA A 4 -5.14 -9.37 -18.13
CA ALA A 4 -3.96 -9.11 -17.32
C ALA A 4 -3.25 -7.85 -17.81
N TRP A 5 -2.80 -7.02 -16.87
CA TRP A 5 -2.03 -5.81 -17.13
C TRP A 5 -0.58 -6.01 -16.72
N THR A 6 0.33 -5.50 -17.54
CA THR A 6 1.76 -5.53 -17.22
C THR A 6 2.16 -4.21 -16.59
N VAL A 7 2.85 -4.27 -15.46
CA VAL A 7 3.28 -3.07 -14.74
C VAL A 7 4.59 -2.53 -15.32
N ASP A 8 4.63 -1.23 -15.59
CA ASP A 8 5.85 -0.52 -15.91
C ASP A 8 6.48 -0.01 -14.61
N TYR A 9 7.39 -0.80 -14.07
CA TYR A 9 8.00 -0.51 -12.76
C TYR A 9 8.88 0.75 -12.78
N GLU A 10 9.41 1.14 -13.94
CA GLU A 10 10.21 2.37 -14.05
C GLU A 10 9.36 3.63 -13.90
N LYS A 11 8.09 3.56 -14.28
CA LYS A 11 7.13 4.67 -14.18
C LYS A 11 6.19 4.54 -13.00
N SER A 12 6.38 3.55 -12.16
CA SER A 12 5.49 3.25 -11.04
C SER A 12 6.24 3.36 -9.73
N SER A 13 5.53 3.70 -8.66
CA SER A 13 6.12 3.82 -7.34
C SER A 13 5.13 3.47 -6.25
N ILE A 14 5.67 2.98 -5.14
CA ILE A 14 4.93 2.82 -3.88
C ILE A 14 5.65 3.65 -2.84
N VAL A 15 4.91 4.59 -2.26
CA VAL A 15 5.44 5.60 -1.35
C VAL A 15 4.58 5.63 -0.09
N PHE A 16 5.20 5.77 1.06
CA PHE A 16 4.49 6.09 2.29
C PHE A 16 4.98 7.43 2.85
N ARG A 17 4.08 8.14 3.51
CA ARG A 17 4.37 9.41 4.15
C ARG A 17 3.96 9.34 5.60
N SER A 18 4.79 9.93 6.46
CA SER A 18 4.50 10.04 7.88
C SER A 18 5.16 11.32 8.42
N GLY A 19 5.19 11.48 9.72
CA GLY A 19 5.87 12.60 10.37
C GLY A 19 6.69 12.13 11.55
N TYR A 20 7.85 12.75 11.74
CA TYR A 20 8.73 12.49 12.87
C TYR A 20 9.02 13.83 13.56
N MET A 21 8.69 13.94 14.84
CA MET A 21 8.84 15.17 15.63
C MET A 21 8.25 16.43 14.96
N GLY A 22 7.07 16.25 14.33
CA GLY A 22 6.40 17.33 13.60
C GLY A 22 6.95 17.63 12.20
N ARG A 23 7.95 16.88 11.74
CA ARG A 23 8.51 17.05 10.41
C ARG A 23 8.03 15.93 9.49
N PRO A 24 7.50 16.24 8.32
CA PRO A 24 7.09 15.21 7.38
C PRO A 24 8.30 14.47 6.82
N PHE A 25 8.13 13.16 6.61
CA PHE A 25 9.10 12.38 5.87
C PHE A 25 8.39 11.42 4.92
N GLU A 26 9.13 10.95 3.91
CA GLU A 26 8.62 10.07 2.89
C GLU A 26 9.56 8.88 2.75
N GLY A 27 8.98 7.69 2.65
CA GLY A 27 9.71 6.47 2.33
C GLY A 27 9.19 5.85 1.05
N ARG A 28 10.06 5.18 0.33
CA ARG A 28 9.75 4.52 -0.92
C ARG A 28 10.19 3.07 -0.86
N PHE A 29 9.41 2.19 -1.48
CA PHE A 29 9.83 0.80 -1.68
C PHE A 29 10.43 0.68 -3.08
N THR A 30 11.70 0.28 -3.15
CA THR A 30 12.44 0.24 -4.42
C THR A 30 12.19 -1.04 -5.21
N LYS A 31 11.62 -2.05 -4.58
CA LYS A 31 11.25 -3.32 -5.22
C LYS A 31 9.86 -3.74 -4.80
N TRP A 32 9.07 -4.19 -5.74
CA TRP A 32 7.75 -4.76 -5.49
C TRP A 32 7.29 -5.47 -6.76
N THR A 33 6.30 -6.35 -6.61
CA THR A 33 5.66 -7.03 -7.73
C THR A 33 4.16 -6.84 -7.63
N ALA A 34 3.50 -6.73 -8.77
CA ALA A 34 2.05 -6.62 -8.83
C ALA A 34 1.50 -7.56 -9.89
N GLN A 35 0.42 -8.24 -9.52
CA GLN A 35 -0.39 -9.02 -10.43
C GLN A 35 -1.73 -8.31 -10.54
N ILE A 36 -2.04 -7.80 -11.72
CA ILE A 36 -3.24 -7.00 -11.94
C ILE A 36 -4.02 -7.61 -13.09
N GLN A 37 -5.26 -8.00 -12.81
CA GLN A 37 -6.25 -8.38 -13.79
C GLN A 37 -7.45 -7.47 -13.57
N LEU A 38 -7.88 -6.75 -14.60
CA LEU A 38 -8.95 -5.78 -14.45
C LEU A 38 -9.68 -5.58 -15.76
N ASP A 39 -10.99 -5.76 -15.73
CA ASP A 39 -11.87 -5.39 -16.82
C ASP A 39 -12.19 -3.90 -16.73
N THR A 40 -11.63 -3.12 -17.64
CA THR A 40 -11.81 -1.67 -17.69
C THR A 40 -12.90 -1.25 -18.64
N ASP A 41 -13.48 -2.18 -19.41
CA ASP A 41 -14.52 -1.89 -20.40
C ASP A 41 -15.93 -1.90 -19.79
N ALA A 42 -16.06 -2.36 -18.54
CA ALA A 42 -17.35 -2.38 -17.87
C ALA A 42 -17.95 -0.96 -17.78
N THR A 43 -19.21 -0.83 -18.14
CA THR A 43 -19.94 0.45 -18.01
C THR A 43 -20.58 0.50 -16.64
N PRO A 44 -20.28 1.51 -15.81
CA PRO A 44 -20.90 1.61 -14.49
C PRO A 44 -22.39 1.95 -14.64
N ALA A 45 -23.26 1.09 -14.10
CA ALA A 45 -24.70 1.33 -14.05
C ALA A 45 -25.07 2.34 -12.96
N ASN A 46 -24.28 2.34 -11.90
CA ASN A 46 -24.38 3.25 -10.75
C ASN A 46 -23.07 3.20 -9.97
N ALA A 47 -22.98 3.95 -8.87
CA ALA A 47 -21.84 3.86 -7.98
C ALA A 47 -21.70 2.42 -7.44
N ASN A 48 -20.45 1.97 -7.24
CA ASN A 48 -20.13 0.63 -6.74
C ASN A 48 -20.57 -0.51 -7.68
N THR A 49 -20.47 -0.30 -8.99
CA THR A 49 -20.70 -1.37 -9.95
C THR A 49 -19.56 -2.40 -9.88
N PRO A 50 -19.86 -3.68 -9.56
CA PRO A 50 -18.82 -4.70 -9.54
C PRO A 50 -18.20 -4.91 -10.92
N VAL A 51 -16.88 -5.04 -10.96
CA VAL A 51 -16.14 -5.38 -12.18
C VAL A 51 -15.29 -6.62 -11.95
N ASP A 52 -15.01 -7.35 -13.02
CA ASP A 52 -14.12 -8.50 -12.93
C ASP A 52 -12.69 -8.01 -12.74
N GLY A 53 -12.07 -8.38 -11.63
CA GLY A 53 -10.74 -7.91 -11.33
C GLY A 53 -10.11 -8.62 -10.15
N TYR A 54 -8.77 -8.68 -10.19
CA TYR A 54 -7.95 -9.21 -9.12
C TYR A 54 -6.65 -8.42 -9.06
N ILE A 55 -6.26 -8.01 -7.86
CA ILE A 55 -5.02 -7.27 -7.63
C ILE A 55 -4.29 -7.90 -6.46
N ARG A 56 -3.02 -8.19 -6.67
CA ARG A 56 -2.12 -8.64 -5.60
C ARG A 56 -0.79 -7.90 -5.74
N VAL A 57 -0.38 -7.23 -4.70
CA VAL A 57 0.89 -6.50 -4.65
C VAL A 57 1.73 -7.08 -3.53
N ALA A 58 2.95 -7.50 -3.85
CA ALA A 58 3.90 -8.03 -2.89
C ALA A 58 5.10 -7.09 -2.79
N ILE A 59 5.45 -6.70 -1.57
CA ILE A 59 6.49 -5.71 -1.30
C ILE A 59 7.55 -6.32 -0.40
N PRO A 60 8.78 -6.57 -0.91
CA PRO A 60 9.89 -6.90 -0.03
C PRO A 60 10.18 -5.71 0.89
N MET A 61 10.03 -5.90 2.19
CA MET A 61 10.15 -4.80 3.16
C MET A 61 11.58 -4.30 3.28
N SER A 62 12.57 -5.13 2.93
CA SER A 62 13.97 -4.71 2.87
C SER A 62 14.25 -3.67 1.78
N SER A 63 13.32 -3.48 0.84
CA SER A 63 13.47 -2.50 -0.25
C SER A 63 13.14 -1.08 0.17
N VAL A 64 12.81 -0.83 1.44
CA VAL A 64 12.47 0.50 1.93
C VAL A 64 13.66 1.47 1.79
N ASN A 65 13.36 2.69 1.35
CA ASN A 65 14.33 3.77 1.22
C ASN A 65 13.66 5.09 1.60
N THR A 66 14.10 5.69 2.69
CA THR A 66 13.60 6.99 3.17
C THR A 66 14.51 8.15 2.77
N GLY A 67 15.66 7.86 2.16
CA GLY A 67 16.68 8.86 1.86
C GLY A 67 17.60 9.16 3.04
N GLU A 68 17.28 8.65 4.24
CA GLU A 68 18.06 8.84 5.46
C GLU A 68 18.54 7.48 5.98
N PRO A 69 19.85 7.21 5.97
CA PRO A 69 20.37 5.90 6.40
C PRO A 69 19.95 5.51 7.82
N TYR A 70 19.84 6.46 8.72
CA TYR A 70 19.37 6.22 10.08
C TYR A 70 17.96 5.67 10.11
N TYR A 71 17.04 6.26 9.34
CA TYR A 71 15.66 5.77 9.25
C TYR A 71 15.58 4.43 8.54
N ASP A 72 16.34 4.26 7.46
CA ASP A 72 16.36 3.01 6.70
C ASP A 72 16.81 1.84 7.57
N GLU A 73 17.84 2.05 8.40
CA GLU A 73 18.32 1.04 9.32
C GLU A 73 17.28 0.71 10.42
N ASN A 74 16.66 1.74 11.01
CA ASN A 74 15.76 1.55 12.14
C ASN A 74 14.41 0.98 11.73
N VAL A 75 13.87 1.38 10.58
CA VAL A 75 12.54 0.95 10.15
C VAL A 75 12.50 -0.56 9.84
N THR A 76 13.63 -1.18 9.57
CA THR A 76 13.70 -2.63 9.33
C THR A 76 13.79 -3.45 10.62
N LYS A 77 14.00 -2.83 11.76
CA LYS A 77 14.17 -3.52 13.06
C LYS A 77 12.84 -4.02 13.63
N GLY A 78 12.93 -4.84 14.66
CA GLY A 78 11.82 -5.59 15.23
C GLY A 78 10.61 -4.78 15.67
N ASP A 79 10.84 -3.59 16.23
CA ASP A 79 9.75 -2.70 16.65
C ASP A 79 8.99 -2.09 15.46
N TRP A 80 9.66 -1.91 14.34
CA TRP A 80 9.11 -1.34 13.12
C TRP A 80 8.63 -2.46 12.18
N PHE A 81 9.28 -2.64 11.03
CA PHE A 81 8.84 -3.65 10.06
C PHE A 81 9.27 -5.07 10.41
N ASP A 82 10.29 -5.22 11.27
CA ASP A 82 10.84 -6.53 11.63
C ASP A 82 11.10 -7.41 10.39
N VAL A 83 11.91 -6.88 9.49
CA VAL A 83 12.13 -7.47 8.15
C VAL A 83 12.71 -8.88 8.25
N ALA A 84 13.52 -9.17 9.27
CA ALA A 84 14.09 -10.50 9.47
C ALA A 84 13.00 -11.55 9.72
N LYS A 85 11.92 -11.19 10.39
CA LYS A 85 10.82 -12.09 10.73
C LYS A 85 9.67 -11.99 9.71
N TYR A 86 9.44 -10.80 9.18
CA TYR A 86 8.37 -10.50 8.24
C TYR A 86 8.96 -9.83 7.00
N PRO A 87 9.54 -10.60 6.08
CA PRO A 87 10.28 -10.03 4.95
C PRO A 87 9.41 -9.38 3.88
N GLU A 88 8.11 -9.63 3.87
CA GLU A 88 7.22 -9.20 2.82
C GLU A 88 5.89 -8.69 3.37
N ALA A 89 5.38 -7.60 2.77
CA ALA A 89 3.99 -7.18 2.93
C ALA A 89 3.23 -7.48 1.64
N VAL A 90 1.95 -7.83 1.76
CA VAL A 90 1.10 -8.19 0.63
C VAL A 90 -0.24 -7.48 0.75
N PHE A 91 -0.65 -6.80 -0.30
CA PHE A 91 -2.04 -6.37 -0.48
C PHE A 91 -2.71 -7.29 -1.49
N GLU A 92 -3.85 -7.85 -1.13
CA GLU A 92 -4.59 -8.75 -2.00
C GLU A 92 -6.07 -8.39 -1.97
N VAL A 93 -6.68 -8.26 -3.15
CA VAL A 93 -8.11 -8.04 -3.27
C VAL A 93 -8.86 -9.32 -2.90
N THR A 94 -9.74 -9.22 -1.93
CA THR A 94 -10.58 -10.32 -1.43
C THR A 94 -12.07 -10.01 -1.54
N GLY A 95 -12.44 -8.74 -1.43
CA GLY A 95 -13.83 -8.28 -1.47
C GLY A 95 -14.28 -7.80 -2.84
N GLY A 96 -13.37 -7.73 -3.81
CA GLY A 96 -13.69 -7.33 -5.18
C GLY A 96 -13.24 -5.93 -5.56
N VAL A 97 -13.42 -5.63 -6.83
CA VAL A 97 -13.17 -4.30 -7.41
C VAL A 97 -14.49 -3.72 -7.89
N PHE A 98 -14.71 -2.46 -7.61
CA PHE A 98 -15.94 -1.75 -7.96
C PHE A 98 -15.60 -0.51 -8.77
N LYS A 99 -16.45 -0.21 -9.74
CA LYS A 99 -16.30 0.97 -10.61
C LYS A 99 -17.41 1.97 -10.30
N ASP A 100 -17.02 3.17 -9.89
CA ASP A 100 -17.97 4.23 -9.53
C ASP A 100 -18.25 5.18 -10.69
N SER A 101 -17.28 5.41 -11.55
CA SER A 101 -17.38 6.22 -12.75
C SER A 101 -16.36 5.75 -13.79
N ASP A 102 -16.24 6.44 -14.91
CA ASP A 102 -15.29 6.05 -15.96
C ASP A 102 -13.84 5.99 -15.46
N THR A 103 -13.50 6.79 -14.45
CA THR A 103 -12.13 6.88 -13.94
C THR A 103 -11.98 6.49 -12.46
N GLN A 104 -13.09 6.35 -11.73
CA GLN A 104 -13.05 6.08 -10.30
C GLN A 104 -13.40 4.63 -9.98
N TYR A 105 -12.51 4.00 -9.22
CA TYR A 105 -12.63 2.61 -8.79
C TYR A 105 -12.36 2.50 -7.29
N GLU A 106 -12.76 1.39 -6.72
CA GLU A 106 -12.39 1.01 -5.35
C GLU A 106 -12.08 -0.48 -5.30
N ALA A 107 -10.95 -0.82 -4.70
CA ALA A 107 -10.58 -2.22 -4.41
C ALA A 107 -10.76 -2.48 -2.92
N THR A 108 -11.41 -3.58 -2.59
CA THR A 108 -11.56 -4.03 -1.22
C THR A 108 -10.71 -5.27 -1.02
N GLY A 109 -9.83 -5.23 -0.07
CA GLY A 109 -8.88 -6.32 0.15
C GLY A 109 -8.31 -6.33 1.55
N VAL A 110 -7.22 -7.07 1.70
CA VAL A 110 -6.52 -7.26 2.95
C VAL A 110 -5.05 -6.91 2.77
N LEU A 111 -4.54 -6.08 3.65
CA LEU A 111 -3.10 -5.82 3.75
C LEU A 111 -2.52 -6.75 4.82
N LYS A 112 -1.61 -7.61 4.40
CA LYS A 112 -0.84 -8.50 5.27
C LYS A 112 0.50 -7.85 5.54
N ILE A 113 0.72 -7.41 6.76
CA ILE A 113 1.96 -6.75 7.15
C ILE A 113 2.30 -7.13 8.59
N LYS A 114 3.57 -7.41 8.83
CA LYS A 114 4.11 -7.74 10.16
C LYS A 114 3.28 -8.82 10.89
N GLY A 115 2.87 -9.85 10.14
CA GLY A 115 2.11 -10.98 10.68
C GLY A 115 0.63 -10.75 10.91
N GLY A 116 0.13 -9.54 10.71
CA GLY A 116 -1.29 -9.20 10.84
C GLY A 116 -2.00 -9.07 9.51
N GLU A 117 -3.31 -9.24 9.54
CA GLU A 117 -4.18 -9.04 8.38
C GLU A 117 -5.15 -7.89 8.66
N HIS A 118 -5.15 -6.89 7.77
CA HIS A 118 -5.92 -5.66 7.98
C HIS A 118 -6.78 -5.39 6.76
N PRO A 119 -8.12 -5.30 6.94
CA PRO A 119 -8.99 -4.95 5.81
C PRO A 119 -8.71 -3.52 5.36
N VAL A 120 -8.63 -3.32 4.05
CA VAL A 120 -8.34 -2.03 3.43
C VAL A 120 -9.28 -1.80 2.27
N ARG A 121 -9.87 -0.61 2.22
CA ARG A 121 -10.53 -0.09 1.04
C ARG A 121 -9.59 0.87 0.35
N LEU A 122 -9.27 0.60 -0.90
CA LEU A 122 -8.33 1.39 -1.67
C LEU A 122 -9.06 2.03 -2.84
N PRO A 123 -9.46 3.30 -2.71
CA PRO A 123 -9.97 4.03 -3.86
C PRO A 123 -8.83 4.35 -4.80
N PHE A 124 -9.07 4.23 -6.09
CA PHE A 124 -8.06 4.59 -7.07
C PHE A 124 -8.69 5.20 -8.32
N THR A 125 -7.89 6.04 -8.96
CA THR A 125 -8.23 6.65 -10.23
C THR A 125 -7.50 5.90 -11.32
N LEU A 126 -8.19 5.57 -12.40
CA LEU A 126 -7.60 4.88 -13.55
C LEU A 126 -7.91 5.66 -14.81
N ARG A 127 -6.88 5.97 -15.56
CA ARG A 127 -7.00 6.65 -16.86
C ARG A 127 -6.38 5.79 -17.94
N ILE A 128 -7.11 5.59 -19.01
CA ILE A 128 -6.68 4.75 -20.13
C ILE A 128 -6.41 5.61 -21.32
N ASP A 129 -5.23 5.43 -21.92
CA ASP A 129 -4.82 6.07 -23.15
C ASP A 129 -4.29 4.97 -24.10
N GLY A 130 -5.13 4.54 -25.03
CA GLY A 130 -4.81 3.39 -25.90
C GLY A 130 -4.60 2.11 -25.11
N ALA A 131 -3.42 1.53 -25.22
CA ALA A 131 -3.05 0.29 -24.51
C ALA A 131 -2.39 0.55 -23.15
N THR A 132 -2.24 1.82 -22.76
CA THR A 132 -1.61 2.23 -21.51
C THR A 132 -2.65 2.68 -20.51
N ALA A 133 -2.55 2.20 -19.27
CA ALA A 133 -3.38 2.66 -18.16
C ALA A 133 -2.50 3.31 -17.11
N THR A 134 -2.94 4.43 -16.56
CA THR A 134 -2.28 5.12 -15.46
C THR A 134 -3.21 5.10 -14.26
N ALA A 135 -2.72 4.58 -13.14
CA ALA A 135 -3.49 4.47 -11.92
C ALA A 135 -2.83 5.25 -10.79
N HIS A 136 -3.65 5.86 -9.96
CA HIS A 136 -3.20 6.51 -8.72
C HIS A 136 -4.12 6.09 -7.59
N ALA A 137 -3.53 5.64 -6.49
CA ALA A 137 -4.24 5.24 -5.29
C ALA A 137 -3.59 5.85 -4.07
N GLU A 138 -4.39 6.26 -3.11
CA GLU A 138 -3.91 6.80 -1.84
C GLU A 138 -4.89 6.44 -0.74
N THR A 139 -4.37 6.00 0.40
CA THR A 139 -5.18 5.73 1.58
C THR A 139 -4.36 6.02 2.83
N THR A 140 -5.05 6.25 3.93
CA THR A 140 -4.42 6.47 5.23
C THR A 140 -4.56 5.23 6.09
N LEU A 141 -3.45 4.82 6.70
CA LEU A 141 -3.40 3.68 7.60
C LEU A 141 -2.96 4.13 8.99
N LYS A 142 -3.39 3.41 10.01
CA LYS A 142 -2.95 3.64 11.39
C LYS A 142 -1.74 2.75 11.66
N ARG A 143 -0.58 3.36 11.76
CA ARG A 143 0.71 2.68 11.97
C ARG A 143 0.67 1.74 13.17
N MET A 144 0.17 2.22 14.31
CA MET A 144 0.15 1.44 15.54
C MET A 144 -0.80 0.24 15.44
N ALA A 145 -1.91 0.38 14.73
CA ALA A 145 -2.83 -0.73 14.47
C ALA A 145 -2.17 -1.83 13.63
N LEU A 146 -1.22 -1.48 12.78
CA LEU A 146 -0.44 -2.44 11.99
C LEU A 146 0.69 -3.10 12.79
N GLY A 147 0.93 -2.66 14.02
CA GLY A 147 2.01 -3.15 14.86
C GLY A 147 3.37 -2.51 14.56
N VAL A 148 3.41 -1.50 13.71
CA VAL A 148 4.65 -0.82 13.32
C VAL A 148 4.97 0.29 14.31
N GLY A 149 6.05 0.13 15.07
CA GLY A 149 6.43 1.05 16.13
C GLY A 149 5.46 1.05 17.31
N ALA A 150 4.78 -0.06 17.57
CA ALA A 150 3.73 -0.15 18.59
C ALA A 150 4.28 -0.17 20.03
N SER A 151 5.59 -0.36 20.22
CA SER A 151 6.22 -0.36 21.55
C SER A 151 6.10 0.97 22.29
N THR A 152 5.71 2.04 21.58
CA THR A 152 5.43 3.34 22.25
C THR A 152 4.30 3.26 23.28
N LEU A 153 3.52 2.19 23.24
CA LEU A 153 2.47 1.95 24.24
C LEU A 153 3.03 1.43 25.56
N THR A 154 4.32 1.11 25.63
CA THR A 154 5.01 0.65 26.83
C THR A 154 5.76 1.80 27.52
N GLU A 155 6.26 1.55 28.75
CA GLU A 155 6.99 2.58 29.52
C GLU A 155 8.30 3.02 28.84
N GLU A 156 8.89 2.17 28.00
CA GLU A 156 10.07 2.54 27.23
C GLU A 156 9.64 3.30 25.96
N LYS A 157 9.67 4.60 26.07
CA LYS A 157 9.36 5.49 24.96
C LYS A 157 10.57 5.58 24.03
N GLY A 158 10.50 4.92 22.90
CA GLY A 158 11.53 5.01 21.86
C GLY A 158 11.21 6.06 20.81
N ASP A 159 11.97 6.04 19.70
CA ASP A 159 11.77 6.97 18.59
C ASP A 159 10.34 6.95 18.03
N ALA A 160 9.66 5.82 18.16
CA ALA A 160 8.30 5.66 17.64
C ALA A 160 7.28 6.59 18.32
N GLU A 161 7.55 7.08 19.53
CA GLU A 161 6.66 8.06 20.19
C GLU A 161 6.55 9.34 19.40
N TRP A 162 7.60 9.70 18.68
CA TRP A 162 7.68 10.95 17.92
C TRP A 162 7.17 10.84 16.50
N VAL A 163 6.81 9.62 16.06
CA VAL A 163 6.30 9.36 14.71
C VAL A 163 4.78 9.38 14.74
N GLN A 164 4.18 10.14 13.83
CA GLN A 164 2.72 10.21 13.76
C GLN A 164 2.11 8.83 13.42
N ASP A 165 0.89 8.60 13.90
CA ASP A 165 0.17 7.33 13.68
C ASP A 165 -0.40 7.21 12.27
N ASP A 166 -0.81 8.31 11.65
CA ASP A 166 -1.34 8.31 10.29
C ASP A 166 -0.22 8.18 9.25
N VAL A 167 -0.38 7.21 8.32
CA VAL A 167 0.56 6.90 7.24
C VAL A 167 -0.19 6.83 5.91
#